data_95eef973bf2c53e65e2f8eb4d698c923
#
_entry.id   95eef973bf2c53e65e2f8eb4d698c923
#
_cell.length_a   1.000
_cell.length_b   1.000
_cell.length_c   1.000
_cell.angle_alpha   90.00
_cell.angle_beta   90.00
_cell.angle_gamma   90.00
#
_symmetry.space_group_name_H-M   'P 1'
#
loop_
_entity.id
_entity.type
_entity.pdbx_description
1 polymer ?
#
loop_
_entity_poly.entity_id
_entity_poly.type
_entity_poly.pdbx_seq_one_letter_code
_entity_poly.pdbx_strand_id
1 'polypeptide(L)'
;LGELAPENSIITNDAGNFTSWMHHRFPFRSSMILIGSEIGAMGMGIPAGIAAALRFPNRQVFSIVGDGGALMTGSELATAVAKNAKMIVIVANNQHYGTIRYHQEVHFPTRDHYATNLVNPDFAKYGESFGLKCFTIEKVEEIIPAIQAAMNVNGPSLIEFKMSLELNTSTTTITQLQMN
;
A
#
# COMPACT_ATOMS: atom_id res chain seq x y z
N LEU A 1 -11.55 4.61 0.01
CA LEU A 1 -11.40 3.60 -1.05
C LEU A 1 -12.62 2.70 -1.16
N GLY A 2 -13.13 2.16 -0.06
CA GLY A 2 -14.25 1.22 -0.07
C GLY A 2 -15.54 1.73 -0.72
N GLU A 3 -15.82 3.02 -0.61
CA GLU A 3 -16.98 3.66 -1.26
C GLU A 3 -16.78 3.90 -2.75
N LEU A 4 -15.51 4.12 -3.17
CA LEU A 4 -15.17 4.45 -4.55
C LEU A 4 -14.86 3.21 -5.40
N ALA A 5 -14.42 2.12 -4.78
CA ALA A 5 -14.02 0.92 -5.49
C ALA A 5 -15.23 0.25 -6.16
N PRO A 6 -15.15 -0.08 -7.46
CA PRO A 6 -16.17 -0.88 -8.14
C PRO A 6 -16.45 -2.19 -7.40
N GLU A 7 -17.69 -2.69 -7.49
CA GLU A 7 -18.14 -3.88 -6.74
C GLU A 7 -17.33 -5.15 -7.03
N ASN A 8 -16.78 -5.25 -8.23
CA ASN A 8 -15.99 -6.41 -8.65
C ASN A 8 -14.47 -6.16 -8.62
N SER A 9 -14.00 -5.18 -7.85
CA SER A 9 -12.58 -4.86 -7.77
C SER A 9 -11.74 -6.04 -7.25
N ILE A 10 -10.48 -6.04 -7.63
CA ILE A 10 -9.47 -6.94 -7.07
C ILE A 10 -8.53 -6.10 -6.22
N ILE A 11 -8.27 -6.56 -5.02
CA ILE A 11 -7.33 -5.94 -4.08
C ILE A 11 -6.17 -6.90 -3.88
N THR A 12 -4.96 -6.43 -4.13
CA THR A 12 -3.77 -7.16 -3.72
C THR A 12 -3.14 -6.39 -2.58
N ASN A 13 -2.70 -7.10 -1.55
CA ASN A 13 -2.03 -6.46 -0.43
C ASN A 13 -0.72 -7.15 -0.08
N ASP A 14 0.21 -6.35 0.40
CA ASP A 14 1.48 -6.81 0.91
C ASP A 14 1.38 -7.14 2.41
N ALA A 15 2.42 -7.76 2.98
CA ALA A 15 2.51 -8.00 4.42
C ALA A 15 2.94 -6.72 5.16
N GLY A 16 2.30 -6.45 6.29
CA GLY A 16 2.63 -5.31 7.15
C GLY A 16 1.44 -4.83 7.98
N ASN A 17 1.71 -4.07 9.03
CA ASN A 17 0.67 -3.58 9.95
C ASN A 17 -0.33 -2.63 9.27
N PHE A 18 0.04 -1.96 8.18
CA PHE A 18 -0.88 -1.13 7.39
C PHE A 18 -2.07 -1.95 6.85
N THR A 19 -1.93 -3.26 6.67
CA THR A 19 -3.05 -4.12 6.21
C THR A 19 -4.18 -4.23 7.23
N SER A 20 -3.91 -3.91 8.51
CA SER A 20 -4.94 -3.90 9.53
C SER A 20 -6.10 -2.94 9.21
N TRP A 21 -5.81 -1.84 8.50
CA TRP A 21 -6.83 -0.90 8.03
C TRP A 21 -7.75 -1.55 6.98
N MET A 22 -7.17 -2.38 6.09
CA MET A 22 -7.94 -3.13 5.10
C MET A 22 -8.81 -4.19 5.76
N HIS A 23 -8.24 -4.99 6.65
CA HIS A 23 -8.96 -6.09 7.28
C HIS A 23 -10.08 -5.63 8.23
N HIS A 24 -9.90 -4.50 8.91
CA HIS A 24 -10.87 -4.01 9.89
C HIS A 24 -11.87 -2.99 9.33
N ARG A 25 -11.52 -2.26 8.28
CA ARG A 25 -12.30 -1.08 7.85
C ARG A 25 -12.77 -1.12 6.40
N PHE A 26 -12.20 -1.99 5.57
CA PHE A 26 -12.61 -2.05 4.17
C PHE A 26 -13.90 -2.87 4.02
N PRO A 27 -14.95 -2.32 3.39
CA PRO A 27 -16.22 -3.01 3.19
C PRO A 27 -16.13 -3.96 2.00
N PHE A 28 -15.59 -5.15 2.20
CA PHE A 28 -15.52 -6.18 1.16
C PHE A 28 -16.92 -6.60 0.73
N ARG A 29 -17.12 -6.69 -0.59
CA ARG A 29 -18.34 -7.20 -1.22
C ARG A 29 -18.06 -8.60 -1.77
N SER A 30 -19.11 -9.40 -1.93
CA SER A 30 -18.99 -10.81 -2.34
C SER A 30 -18.33 -11.04 -3.72
N SER A 31 -18.40 -10.03 -4.59
CA SER A 31 -17.79 -10.08 -5.93
C SER A 31 -16.32 -9.62 -5.96
N MET A 32 -15.81 -9.05 -4.86
CA MET A 32 -14.42 -8.64 -4.73
C MET A 32 -13.51 -9.83 -4.48
N ILE A 33 -12.25 -9.70 -4.89
CA ILE A 33 -11.19 -10.68 -4.62
C ILE A 33 -10.10 -9.96 -3.82
N LEU A 34 -9.70 -10.57 -2.71
CA LEU A 34 -8.51 -10.17 -1.96
C LEU A 34 -7.40 -11.21 -2.21
N ILE A 35 -6.24 -10.74 -2.62
CA ILE A 35 -5.03 -11.55 -2.83
C ILE A 35 -3.96 -11.07 -1.88
N GLY A 36 -3.55 -11.91 -0.96
CA GLY A 36 -2.49 -11.63 0.02
C GLY A 36 -1.48 -12.77 0.12
N SER A 37 -0.35 -12.52 0.77
CA SER A 37 0.66 -13.54 1.00
C SER A 37 0.25 -14.48 2.13
N GLU A 38 0.19 -15.78 1.86
CA GLU A 38 -0.10 -16.80 2.89
C GLU A 38 1.01 -16.91 3.94
N ILE A 39 2.25 -16.66 3.54
CA ILE A 39 3.42 -16.75 4.41
C ILE A 39 3.84 -15.41 5.01
N GLY A 40 3.07 -14.35 4.78
CA GLY A 40 3.40 -13.01 5.28
C GLY A 40 4.64 -12.37 4.64
N ALA A 41 5.00 -12.78 3.41
CA ALA A 41 6.13 -12.18 2.71
C ALA A 41 5.79 -10.77 2.22
N MET A 42 6.72 -9.84 2.42
CA MET A 42 6.69 -8.51 1.83
C MET A 42 7.10 -8.55 0.35
N GLY A 43 6.67 -7.55 -0.41
CA GLY A 43 7.02 -7.38 -1.83
C GLY A 43 6.09 -8.11 -2.80
N MET A 44 5.06 -8.82 -2.34
CA MET A 44 4.12 -9.52 -3.23
C MET A 44 3.09 -8.58 -3.87
N GLY A 45 2.73 -7.49 -3.21
CA GLY A 45 1.58 -6.66 -3.58
C GLY A 45 1.62 -6.15 -5.03
N ILE A 46 2.74 -5.57 -5.46
CA ILE A 46 2.89 -5.03 -6.82
C ILE A 46 2.85 -6.15 -7.88
N PRO A 47 3.69 -7.21 -7.81
CA PRO A 47 3.65 -8.30 -8.78
C PRO A 47 2.29 -8.99 -8.87
N ALA A 48 1.62 -9.21 -7.73
CA ALA A 48 0.28 -9.79 -7.71
C ALA A 48 -0.75 -8.86 -8.37
N GLY A 49 -0.62 -7.55 -8.15
CA GLY A 49 -1.47 -6.55 -8.80
C GLY A 49 -1.31 -6.56 -10.32
N ILE A 50 -0.08 -6.65 -10.82
CA ILE A 50 0.21 -6.78 -12.26
C ILE A 50 -0.45 -8.06 -12.81
N ALA A 51 -0.22 -9.19 -12.16
CA ALA A 51 -0.79 -10.47 -12.58
C ALA A 51 -2.33 -10.43 -12.60
N ALA A 52 -2.95 -9.83 -11.58
CA ALA A 52 -4.38 -9.65 -11.51
C ALA A 52 -4.91 -8.75 -12.63
N ALA A 53 -4.26 -7.62 -12.90
CA ALA A 53 -4.66 -6.70 -13.97
C ALA A 53 -4.57 -7.35 -15.37
N LEU A 54 -3.54 -8.13 -15.61
CA LEU A 54 -3.37 -8.86 -16.88
C LEU A 54 -4.38 -10.01 -17.04
N ARG A 55 -4.70 -10.70 -15.93
CA ARG A 55 -5.65 -11.82 -15.96
C ARG A 55 -7.10 -11.35 -16.05
N PHE A 56 -7.41 -10.19 -15.49
CA PHE A 56 -8.76 -9.65 -15.39
C PHE A 56 -8.82 -8.19 -15.87
N PRO A 57 -8.59 -7.92 -17.18
CA PRO A 57 -8.42 -6.57 -17.72
C PRO A 57 -9.65 -5.66 -17.57
N ASN A 58 -10.82 -6.23 -17.32
CA ASN A 58 -12.08 -5.49 -17.13
C ASN A 58 -12.41 -5.22 -15.65
N ARG A 59 -11.51 -5.56 -14.72
CA ARG A 59 -11.70 -5.31 -13.31
C ARG A 59 -10.70 -4.25 -12.82
N GLN A 60 -11.17 -3.37 -11.96
CA GLN A 60 -10.24 -2.43 -11.31
C GLN A 60 -9.38 -3.18 -10.30
N VAL A 61 -8.08 -2.99 -10.39
CA VAL A 61 -7.10 -3.58 -9.46
C VAL A 61 -6.53 -2.47 -8.59
N PHE A 62 -6.52 -2.69 -7.26
CA PHE A 62 -5.82 -1.86 -6.28
C PHE A 62 -4.74 -2.72 -5.62
N SER A 63 -3.50 -2.29 -5.71
CA SER A 63 -2.36 -2.94 -5.05
C SER A 63 -1.93 -2.10 -3.85
N ILE A 64 -2.19 -2.58 -2.65
CA ILE A 64 -1.91 -1.84 -1.41
C ILE A 64 -0.63 -2.41 -0.81
N VAL A 65 0.40 -1.58 -0.73
CA VAL A 65 1.75 -1.97 -0.31
C VAL A 65 2.28 -0.99 0.73
N GLY A 66 3.07 -1.48 1.67
CA GLY A 66 3.87 -0.61 2.53
C GLY A 66 5.09 -0.08 1.77
N ASP A 67 5.66 1.00 2.27
CA ASP A 67 6.87 1.62 1.72
C ASP A 67 8.06 0.64 1.62
N GLY A 68 8.31 -0.14 2.68
CA GLY A 68 9.35 -1.18 2.64
C GLY A 68 9.09 -2.25 1.59
N GLY A 69 7.84 -2.73 1.45
CA GLY A 69 7.46 -3.69 0.41
C GLY A 69 7.54 -3.12 -0.99
N ALA A 70 7.15 -1.85 -1.17
CA ALA A 70 7.30 -1.14 -2.44
C ALA A 70 8.77 -1.05 -2.89
N LEU A 71 9.71 -0.86 -1.96
CA LEU A 71 11.13 -0.86 -2.28
C LEU A 71 11.69 -2.24 -2.67
N MET A 72 11.07 -3.33 -2.19
CA MET A 72 11.53 -4.69 -2.52
C MET A 72 11.23 -5.08 -3.96
N THR A 73 10.09 -4.68 -4.50
CA THR A 73 9.63 -5.10 -5.84
C THR A 73 9.17 -3.94 -6.72
N GLY A 74 9.49 -2.71 -6.35
CA GLY A 74 9.09 -1.52 -7.11
C GLY A 74 9.64 -1.48 -8.53
N SER A 75 10.73 -2.20 -8.83
CA SER A 75 11.24 -2.38 -10.18
C SER A 75 10.21 -3.01 -11.14
N GLU A 76 9.23 -3.77 -10.61
CA GLU A 76 8.15 -4.35 -11.39
C GLU A 76 7.16 -3.32 -11.95
N LEU A 77 7.24 -2.06 -11.52
CA LEU A 77 6.52 -0.96 -12.17
C LEU A 77 6.89 -0.84 -13.66
N ALA A 78 8.13 -1.20 -14.02
CA ALA A 78 8.53 -1.29 -15.43
C ALA A 78 7.68 -2.34 -16.18
N THR A 79 7.42 -3.50 -15.56
CA THR A 79 6.55 -4.54 -16.13
C THR A 79 5.10 -4.03 -16.25
N ALA A 80 4.60 -3.33 -15.23
CA ALA A 80 3.27 -2.75 -15.26
C ALA A 80 3.08 -1.79 -16.44
N VAL A 81 4.05 -0.92 -16.68
CA VAL A 81 4.05 0.03 -17.81
C VAL A 81 4.17 -0.71 -19.14
N ALA A 82 5.16 -1.59 -19.28
CA ALA A 82 5.41 -2.33 -20.52
C ALA A 82 4.20 -3.18 -20.97
N LYS A 83 3.38 -3.64 -20.02
CA LYS A 83 2.17 -4.42 -20.28
C LYS A 83 0.89 -3.60 -20.25
N ASN A 84 0.98 -2.30 -20.01
CA ASN A 84 -0.18 -1.41 -19.81
C ASN A 84 -1.17 -2.00 -18.79
N ALA A 85 -0.66 -2.55 -17.69
CA ALA A 85 -1.46 -3.21 -16.65
C ALA A 85 -2.31 -2.16 -15.91
N LYS A 86 -3.62 -2.12 -16.17
CA LYS A 86 -4.52 -1.14 -15.55
C LYS A 86 -4.72 -1.45 -14.07
N MET A 87 -3.89 -0.84 -13.24
CA MET A 87 -3.91 -0.99 -11.79
C MET A 87 -3.53 0.31 -11.09
N ILE A 88 -3.90 0.43 -9.84
CA ILE A 88 -3.51 1.53 -8.96
C ILE A 88 -2.65 0.95 -7.83
N VAL A 89 -1.39 1.35 -7.77
CA VAL A 89 -0.52 1.04 -6.64
C VAL A 89 -0.71 2.11 -5.57
N ILE A 90 -1.07 1.71 -4.36
CA ILE A 90 -1.19 2.60 -3.20
C ILE A 90 -0.07 2.27 -2.23
N VAL A 91 0.89 3.17 -2.11
CA VAL A 91 2.03 3.02 -1.20
C VAL A 91 1.69 3.69 0.13
N ALA A 92 1.50 2.89 1.17
CA ALA A 92 1.33 3.35 2.55
C ALA A 92 2.72 3.70 3.11
N ASN A 93 3.09 4.99 3.03
CA ASN A 93 4.41 5.48 3.40
C ASN A 93 4.39 6.06 4.81
N ASN A 94 4.89 5.31 5.78
CA ASN A 94 5.12 5.78 7.15
C ASN A 94 6.61 5.84 7.52
N GLN A 95 7.52 5.60 6.56
CA GLN A 95 8.98 5.62 6.72
C GLN A 95 9.51 4.60 7.74
N HIS A 96 8.77 3.49 7.94
CA HIS A 96 9.16 2.47 8.91
C HIS A 96 8.79 1.06 8.47
N TYR A 97 9.60 0.08 8.88
CA TYR A 97 9.16 -1.31 8.99
C TYR A 97 8.21 -1.44 10.18
N GLY A 98 6.95 -1.01 9.99
CA GLY A 98 5.97 -0.81 11.06
C GLY A 98 5.71 -2.05 11.91
N THR A 99 5.66 -3.25 11.32
CA THR A 99 5.47 -4.51 12.06
C THR A 99 6.66 -4.82 12.95
N ILE A 100 7.88 -4.63 12.47
CA ILE A 100 9.10 -4.87 13.25
C ILE A 100 9.18 -3.86 14.39
N ARG A 101 8.90 -2.58 14.11
CA ARG A 101 8.82 -1.55 15.12
C ARG A 101 7.81 -1.87 16.22
N TYR A 102 6.61 -2.35 15.85
CA TYR A 102 5.60 -2.80 16.80
C TYR A 102 6.15 -3.87 17.74
N HIS A 103 6.79 -4.91 17.21
CA HIS A 103 7.35 -5.98 18.03
C HIS A 103 8.50 -5.51 18.92
N GLN A 104 9.31 -4.56 18.46
CA GLN A 104 10.34 -3.96 19.31
C GLN A 104 9.74 -3.20 20.49
N GLU A 105 8.70 -2.40 20.27
CA GLU A 105 8.02 -1.67 21.35
C GLU A 105 7.33 -2.61 22.35
N VAL A 106 6.69 -3.67 21.87
CA VAL A 106 5.99 -4.63 22.75
C VAL A 106 6.95 -5.51 23.56
N HIS A 107 8.02 -6.00 22.95
CA HIS A 107 8.89 -6.99 23.58
C HIS A 107 10.12 -6.38 24.25
N PHE A 108 10.50 -5.16 23.86
CA PHE A 108 11.68 -4.47 24.35
C PHE A 108 11.41 -2.98 24.66
N PRO A 109 10.42 -2.66 25.49
CA PRO A 109 9.94 -1.28 25.68
C PRO A 109 10.98 -0.33 26.28
N THR A 110 12.01 -0.86 26.94
CA THR A 110 13.10 -0.08 27.57
C THR A 110 14.31 0.10 26.67
N ARG A 111 14.29 -0.43 25.44
CA ARG A 111 15.39 -0.35 24.49
C ARG A 111 15.06 0.58 23.34
N ASP A 112 16.07 1.25 22.83
CA ASP A 112 15.94 1.99 21.58
C ASP A 112 15.57 1.03 20.44
N HIS A 113 14.64 1.43 19.60
CA HIS A 113 14.30 0.69 18.38
C HIS A 113 15.50 0.73 17.41
N TYR A 114 15.71 -0.37 16.72
CA TYR A 114 16.86 -0.54 15.85
C TYR A 114 16.46 -1.00 14.45
N ALA A 115 17.08 -0.38 13.43
CA ALA A 115 16.98 -0.74 12.01
C ALA A 115 15.55 -0.76 11.46
N THR A 116 14.63 0.01 12.02
CA THR A 116 13.24 0.08 11.56
C THR A 116 12.91 1.32 10.74
N ASN A 117 13.75 2.35 10.82
CA ASN A 117 13.56 3.58 10.06
C ASN A 117 13.96 3.38 8.60
N LEU A 118 13.16 3.91 7.69
CA LEU A 118 13.42 3.91 6.27
C LEU A 118 13.72 5.33 5.77
N VAL A 119 14.72 5.45 4.93
CA VAL A 119 14.96 6.66 4.14
C VAL A 119 14.37 6.42 2.77
N ASN A 120 13.12 6.80 2.61
CA ASN A 120 12.35 6.54 1.40
C ASN A 120 12.61 7.56 0.30
N PRO A 121 12.53 7.17 -0.98
CA PRO A 121 12.39 8.12 -2.06
C PRO A 121 11.02 8.82 -1.99
N ASP A 122 10.85 9.87 -2.74
CA ASP A 122 9.55 10.37 -3.16
C ASP A 122 8.92 9.32 -4.09
N PHE A 123 7.93 8.57 -3.60
CA PHE A 123 7.34 7.46 -4.36
C PHE A 123 6.57 7.93 -5.59
N ALA A 124 6.05 9.16 -5.58
CA ALA A 124 5.42 9.72 -6.77
C ALA A 124 6.48 9.90 -7.88
N LYS A 125 7.61 10.55 -7.58
CA LYS A 125 8.72 10.69 -8.55
C LYS A 125 9.32 9.35 -8.96
N TYR A 126 9.41 8.41 -8.00
CA TYR A 126 9.86 7.05 -8.30
C TYR A 126 8.95 6.37 -9.33
N GLY A 127 7.63 6.44 -9.16
CA GLY A 127 6.68 5.92 -10.14
C GLY A 127 6.72 6.65 -11.48
N GLU A 128 6.84 7.97 -11.46
CA GLU A 128 6.98 8.80 -12.66
C GLU A 128 8.22 8.43 -13.49
N SER A 129 9.30 8.03 -12.85
CA SER A 129 10.53 7.60 -13.55
C SER A 129 10.33 6.34 -14.41
N PHE A 130 9.31 5.53 -14.11
CA PHE A 130 8.87 4.39 -14.94
C PHE A 130 7.79 4.78 -15.97
N GLY A 131 7.25 5.98 -15.90
CA GLY A 131 6.20 6.46 -16.80
C GLY A 131 4.77 6.32 -16.25
N LEU A 132 4.59 6.06 -14.96
CA LEU A 132 3.27 6.05 -14.33
C LEU A 132 2.73 7.47 -14.15
N LYS A 133 1.40 7.60 -14.13
CA LYS A 133 0.75 8.79 -13.57
C LYS A 133 0.69 8.63 -12.04
N CYS A 134 1.26 9.61 -11.33
CA CYS A 134 1.41 9.52 -9.88
C CYS A 134 0.70 10.65 -9.16
N PHE A 135 0.34 10.38 -7.90
CA PHE A 135 -0.35 11.30 -7.00
C PHE A 135 0.23 11.15 -5.60
N THR A 136 0.28 12.23 -4.82
CA THR A 136 0.65 12.22 -3.41
C THR A 136 -0.54 12.67 -2.59
N ILE A 137 -0.80 11.99 -1.47
CA ILE A 137 -1.83 12.33 -0.49
C ILE A 137 -1.13 12.63 0.83
N GLU A 138 -1.28 13.85 1.30
CA GLU A 138 -0.78 14.33 2.59
C GLU A 138 -1.93 14.71 3.54
N LYS A 139 -3.10 15.01 2.98
CA LYS A 139 -4.28 15.48 3.71
C LYS A 139 -5.52 14.66 3.36
N VAL A 140 -6.45 14.60 4.30
CA VAL A 140 -7.69 13.79 4.17
C VAL A 140 -8.53 14.24 2.99
N GLU A 141 -8.62 15.53 2.72
CA GLU A 141 -9.39 16.12 1.62
C GLU A 141 -8.87 15.73 0.23
N GLU A 142 -7.62 15.30 0.13
CA GLU A 142 -6.98 14.89 -1.13
C GLU A 142 -7.29 13.43 -1.51
N ILE A 143 -7.78 12.62 -0.55
CA ILE A 143 -7.99 11.17 -0.73
C ILE A 143 -8.95 10.89 -1.89
N ILE A 144 -10.14 11.47 -1.84
CA ILE A 144 -11.18 11.19 -2.85
C ILE A 144 -10.76 11.68 -4.24
N PRO A 145 -10.31 12.93 -4.40
CA PRO A 145 -9.83 13.41 -5.69
C PRO A 145 -8.70 12.58 -6.30
N ALA A 146 -7.70 12.19 -5.48
CA ALA A 146 -6.56 11.41 -5.96
C ALA A 146 -6.97 10.01 -6.43
N ILE A 147 -7.83 9.31 -5.66
CA ILE A 147 -8.32 7.98 -6.05
C ILE A 147 -9.15 8.07 -7.34
N GLN A 148 -10.04 9.04 -7.45
CA GLN A 148 -10.84 9.23 -8.67
C GLN A 148 -9.97 9.57 -9.88
N ALA A 149 -8.97 10.44 -9.71
CA ALA A 149 -8.03 10.75 -10.77
C ALA A 149 -7.22 9.53 -11.21
N ALA A 150 -6.74 8.72 -10.25
CA ALA A 150 -6.00 7.49 -10.54
C ALA A 150 -6.86 6.44 -11.28
N MET A 151 -8.14 6.29 -10.91
CA MET A 151 -9.08 5.38 -11.58
C MET A 151 -9.35 5.76 -13.05
N ASN A 152 -9.23 7.05 -13.39
CA ASN A 152 -9.43 7.56 -14.76
C ASN A 152 -8.16 7.44 -15.63
N VAL A 153 -7.04 6.99 -15.08
CA VAL A 153 -5.81 6.77 -15.86
C VAL A 153 -5.98 5.55 -16.77
N ASN A 154 -5.64 5.69 -18.03
CA ASN A 154 -5.61 4.57 -18.97
C ASN A 154 -4.24 3.87 -18.90
N GLY A 155 -4.04 3.04 -17.88
CA GLY A 155 -2.79 2.34 -17.60
C GLY A 155 -2.52 2.24 -16.10
N PRO A 156 -1.29 1.88 -15.71
CA PRO A 156 -0.91 1.84 -14.30
C PRO A 156 -0.75 3.25 -13.73
N SER A 157 -1.14 3.41 -12.47
CA SER A 157 -0.94 4.63 -11.70
C SER A 157 -0.45 4.32 -10.29
N LEU A 158 0.11 5.32 -9.62
CA LEU A 158 0.61 5.19 -8.26
C LEU A 158 0.08 6.33 -7.40
N ILE A 159 -0.34 6.00 -6.18
CA ILE A 159 -0.69 6.96 -5.13
C ILE A 159 0.27 6.74 -3.97
N GLU A 160 1.08 7.74 -3.65
CA GLU A 160 1.80 7.77 -2.38
C GLU A 160 0.86 8.32 -1.30
N PHE A 161 0.58 7.51 -0.29
CA PHE A 161 -0.21 7.91 0.87
C PHE A 161 0.70 8.10 2.07
N LYS A 162 0.99 9.35 2.42
CA LYS A 162 1.84 9.70 3.57
C LYS A 162 1.07 9.46 4.86
N MET A 163 1.57 8.54 5.66
CA MET A 163 0.96 8.15 6.92
C MET A 163 1.77 8.66 8.10
N SER A 164 1.08 8.88 9.21
CA SER A 164 1.74 9.18 10.48
C SER A 164 2.55 7.97 10.96
N LEU A 165 3.77 8.20 11.44
CA LEU A 165 4.60 7.21 12.13
C LEU A 165 3.92 6.66 13.38
N GLU A 166 3.12 7.50 14.04
CA GLU A 166 2.42 7.19 15.28
C GLU A 166 1.33 6.12 15.08
N LEU A 167 0.64 6.14 13.93
CA LEU A 167 -0.44 5.21 13.62
C LEU A 167 0.13 3.88 13.09
N ASN A 168 0.53 2.98 14.00
CA ASN A 168 1.14 1.71 13.63
C ASN A 168 0.12 0.68 13.10
N THR A 169 -1.03 0.57 13.77
CA THR A 169 -2.16 -0.28 13.32
C THR A 169 -3.45 0.53 13.32
N SER A 170 -4.55 -0.07 12.84
CA SER A 170 -5.88 0.55 12.89
C SER A 170 -6.45 0.72 14.31
N THR A 171 -5.78 0.20 15.33
CA THR A 171 -6.25 0.17 16.72
C THR A 171 -5.22 0.63 17.74
N THR A 172 -3.95 0.79 17.35
CA THR A 172 -2.85 1.01 18.32
C THR A 172 -1.84 2.00 17.76
N THR A 173 -1.42 2.93 18.60
CA THR A 173 -0.35 3.89 18.31
C THR A 173 0.97 3.47 18.97
N ILE A 174 2.09 4.02 18.50
CA ILE A 174 3.40 3.77 19.12
C ILE A 174 3.42 4.28 20.57
N THR A 175 2.89 5.48 20.83
CA THR A 175 2.79 6.01 22.19
C THR A 175 2.01 5.09 23.12
N GLN A 176 0.90 4.48 22.67
CA GLN A 176 0.15 3.53 23.48
C GLN A 176 0.94 2.27 23.81
N LEU A 177 1.79 1.80 22.90
CA LEU A 177 2.66 0.63 23.15
C LEU A 177 3.73 0.92 24.19
N GLN A 178 4.27 2.13 24.21
CA GLN A 178 5.32 2.56 25.16
C GLN A 178 4.77 2.80 26.58
N MET A 179 3.47 2.98 26.74
CA MET A 179 2.82 3.21 28.04
C MET A 179 2.43 1.90 28.76
N ASN A 180 2.50 0.74 28.12
CA ASN A 180 2.18 -0.56 28.67
C ASN A 180 3.45 -1.35 29.02
#